data_396111f992b0bf42451312de798d56b7
#
_entry.id   396111f992b0bf42451312de798d56b7
#
_cell.length_a   1.000
_cell.length_b   1.000
_cell.length_c   1.000
_cell.angle_alpha   90.00
_cell.angle_beta   90.00
_cell.angle_gamma   90.00
#
_symmetry.space_group_name_H-M   'P 1'
#
loop_
_entity.id
_entity.type
_entity.pdbx_description
1 polymer ?
#
loop_
_entity_poly.entity_id
_entity_poly.type
_entity_poly.pdbx_seq_one_letter_code
_entity_poly.pdbx_strand_id
1 'polypeptide(L)'
;MRLLIGLDPDVKQSGFAAYDLDRKDVRNRFVEIRSLSFYDVEIWLKVSKRYIECVYISAGWLIKKTNWHGIKGIGVREKVAMQIGRNHQVGILLAEFCEREGIPYKLIKPTGKVSDEYFKSLCDWTGKTNQDERDAAMLVVGM
;
A
#
# COMPACT_ATOMS: atom_id res chain seq x y z
N MET A 1 -1.81 -12.31 17.81
CA MET A 1 -2.03 -11.77 16.45
C MET A 1 -0.82 -10.93 16.05
N ARG A 2 -0.22 -11.25 14.93
CA ARG A 2 0.93 -10.52 14.37
C ARG A 2 0.57 -10.05 12.97
N LEU A 3 0.53 -8.75 12.77
CA LEU A 3 0.05 -8.16 11.53
C LEU A 3 1.20 -7.61 10.68
N LEU A 4 1.17 -7.94 9.39
CA LEU A 4 1.86 -7.18 8.36
C LEU A 4 0.87 -6.26 7.68
N ILE A 5 1.27 -5.03 7.45
CA ILE A 5 0.42 -4.02 6.80
C ILE A 5 1.03 -3.66 5.46
N GLY A 6 0.24 -3.72 4.41
CA GLY A 6 0.60 -3.19 3.09
C GLY A 6 -0.10 -1.87 2.84
N LEU A 7 0.63 -0.88 2.35
CA LEU A 7 0.11 0.44 2.01
C LEU A 7 0.54 0.84 0.59
N ASP A 8 -0.42 1.23 -0.21
CA ASP A 8 -0.20 1.87 -1.51
C ASP A 8 -0.68 3.33 -1.42
N PRO A 9 0.25 4.28 -1.18
CA PRO A 9 -0.12 5.66 -0.87
C PRO A 9 -0.80 6.37 -2.04
N ASP A 10 -1.90 7.04 -1.74
CA ASP A 10 -2.62 7.90 -2.67
C ASP A 10 -3.20 9.09 -1.91
N VAL A 11 -3.24 10.25 -2.56
CA VAL A 11 -3.68 11.51 -1.94
C VAL A 11 -5.15 11.49 -1.52
N LYS A 12 -5.99 10.75 -2.23
CA LYS A 12 -7.42 10.63 -1.89
C LYS A 12 -7.65 9.53 -0.89
N GLN A 13 -7.38 8.30 -1.29
CA GLN A 13 -7.48 7.11 -0.44
C GLN A 13 -6.35 6.15 -0.80
N SER A 14 -5.57 5.77 0.18
CA SER A 14 -4.52 4.78 0.03
C SER A 14 -5.10 3.37 0.01
N GLY A 15 -4.53 2.48 -0.80
CA GLY A 15 -4.76 1.06 -0.66
C GLY A 15 -4.20 0.57 0.67
N PHE A 16 -4.96 -0.24 1.38
CA PHE A 16 -4.63 -0.77 2.69
C PHE A 16 -4.94 -2.25 2.75
N ALA A 17 -3.99 -3.03 3.28
CA ALA A 17 -4.18 -4.45 3.53
C ALA A 17 -3.55 -4.84 4.87
N ALA A 18 -4.29 -5.60 5.68
CA ALA A 18 -3.79 -6.18 6.92
C ALA A 18 -3.75 -7.71 6.77
N TYR A 19 -2.59 -8.29 7.06
CA TYR A 19 -2.28 -9.69 6.86
C TYR A 19 -1.81 -10.31 8.18
N ASP A 20 -2.52 -11.34 8.67
CA ASP A 20 -2.26 -11.96 9.96
C ASP A 20 -1.36 -13.20 9.81
N LEU A 21 -0.14 -13.07 10.28
CA LEU A 21 0.85 -14.15 10.24
C LEU A 21 0.50 -15.37 11.10
N ASP A 22 -0.34 -15.18 12.12
CA ASP A 22 -0.69 -16.25 13.05
C ASP A 22 -1.85 -17.14 12.56
N ARG A 23 -2.53 -16.74 11.50
CA ARG A 23 -3.53 -17.60 10.87
C ARG A 23 -2.84 -18.80 10.19
N LYS A 24 -3.28 -20.00 10.52
CA LYS A 24 -2.69 -21.24 9.99
C LYS A 24 -2.89 -21.41 8.49
N ASP A 25 -4.07 -21.05 8.01
CA ASP A 25 -4.39 -21.11 6.58
C ASP A 25 -3.80 -19.91 5.87
N VAL A 26 -2.73 -20.13 5.13
CA VAL A 26 -1.97 -19.10 4.40
C VAL A 26 -2.85 -18.34 3.40
N ARG A 27 -3.81 -19.04 2.79
CA ARG A 27 -4.71 -18.43 1.81
C ARG A 27 -5.72 -17.47 2.45
N ASN A 28 -5.98 -17.61 3.75
CA ASN A 28 -6.99 -16.85 4.49
C ASN A 28 -6.36 -15.92 5.54
N ARG A 29 -5.17 -15.39 5.26
CA ARG A 29 -4.45 -14.50 6.19
C ARG A 29 -4.87 -13.03 6.12
N PHE A 30 -5.51 -12.59 5.03
CA PHE A 30 -6.02 -11.24 5.00
C PHE A 30 -7.18 -11.05 5.97
N VAL A 31 -7.04 -10.08 6.85
CA VAL A 31 -8.09 -9.70 7.81
C VAL A 31 -8.84 -8.46 7.33
N GLU A 32 -8.19 -7.62 6.52
CA GLU A 32 -8.79 -6.42 5.96
C GLU A 32 -8.08 -6.04 4.67
N ILE A 33 -8.83 -5.69 3.65
CA ILE A 33 -8.36 -5.06 2.41
C ILE A 33 -9.37 -3.98 2.06
N ARG A 34 -8.93 -2.72 2.00
CA ARG A 34 -9.81 -1.59 1.71
C ARG A 34 -9.02 -0.34 1.30
N SER A 35 -9.76 0.67 0.87
CA SER A 35 -9.21 2.01 0.68
C SER A 35 -9.45 2.85 1.93
N LEU A 36 -8.44 3.57 2.40
CA LEU A 36 -8.50 4.43 3.57
C LEU A 36 -7.92 5.80 3.27
N SER A 37 -8.55 6.85 3.83
CA SER A 37 -7.95 8.17 3.83
C SER A 37 -6.63 8.16 4.61
N PHE A 38 -5.77 9.14 4.36
CA PHE A 38 -4.53 9.33 5.13
C PHE A 38 -4.79 9.33 6.64
N TYR A 39 -5.81 10.05 7.06
CA TYR A 39 -6.17 10.17 8.47
C TYR A 39 -6.62 8.83 9.06
N ASP A 40 -7.43 8.08 8.33
CA ASP A 40 -7.90 6.76 8.79
C ASP A 40 -6.77 5.73 8.85
N VAL A 41 -5.79 5.80 7.94
CA VAL A 41 -4.59 4.97 8.02
C VAL A 41 -3.82 5.25 9.31
N GLU A 42 -3.59 6.52 9.64
CA GLU A 42 -2.89 6.89 10.88
C GLU A 42 -3.62 6.36 12.12
N ILE A 43 -4.95 6.55 12.18
CA ILE A 43 -5.75 6.05 13.30
C ILE A 43 -5.63 4.53 13.40
N TRP A 44 -5.79 3.84 12.28
CA TRP A 44 -5.72 2.38 12.25
C TRP A 44 -4.37 1.86 12.74
N LEU A 45 -3.29 2.42 12.26
CA LEU A 45 -1.93 2.06 12.67
C LEU A 45 -1.70 2.32 14.16
N LYS A 46 -2.17 3.45 14.65
CA LYS A 46 -2.01 3.83 16.05
C LYS A 46 -2.76 2.92 17.00
N VAL A 47 -4.03 2.62 16.68
CA VAL A 47 -4.88 1.75 17.50
C VAL A 47 -4.35 0.31 17.51
N SER A 48 -3.84 -0.16 16.37
CA SER A 48 -3.39 -1.54 16.21
C SER A 48 -1.90 -1.74 16.46
N LYS A 49 -1.18 -0.70 16.83
CA LYS A 49 0.30 -0.64 16.94
C LYS A 49 0.92 -1.88 17.59
N ARG A 50 0.35 -2.34 18.69
CA ARG A 50 0.89 -3.48 19.45
C ARG A 50 0.87 -4.81 18.69
N TYR A 51 0.06 -4.91 17.65
CA TYR A 51 -0.05 -6.11 16.83
C TYR A 51 0.76 -6.03 15.54
N ILE A 52 1.24 -4.84 15.18
CA ILE A 52 1.94 -4.61 13.92
C ILE A 52 3.39 -5.05 14.04
N GLU A 53 3.77 -6.03 13.24
CA GLU A 53 5.15 -6.48 13.11
C GLU A 53 5.94 -5.60 12.13
N CYS A 54 5.32 -5.26 11.00
CA CYS A 54 5.94 -4.36 10.02
C CYS A 54 4.88 -3.75 9.08
N VAL A 55 5.11 -2.50 8.70
CA VAL A 55 4.33 -1.81 7.65
C VAL A 55 5.19 -1.76 6.38
N TYR A 56 4.65 -2.25 5.27
CA TYR A 56 5.28 -2.20 3.96
C TYR A 56 4.62 -1.10 3.14
N ILE A 57 5.38 -0.11 2.75
CA ILE A 57 4.88 1.08 2.04
C ILE A 57 5.41 1.04 0.61
N SER A 58 4.52 1.05 -0.38
CA SER A 58 4.89 1.19 -1.78
C SER A 58 5.49 2.58 -2.00
N ALA A 59 6.77 2.63 -2.36
CA ALA A 59 7.57 3.84 -2.42
C ALA A 59 7.94 4.18 -3.86
N GLY A 60 7.01 4.80 -4.59
CA GLY A 60 7.18 5.18 -5.99
C GLY A 60 8.36 6.13 -6.23
N TRP A 61 8.73 6.92 -5.22
CA TRP A 61 9.88 7.84 -5.30
C TRP A 61 11.24 7.13 -5.33
N LEU A 62 11.29 5.84 -5.04
CA LEU A 62 12.51 5.05 -5.16
C LEU A 62 12.81 4.63 -6.61
N ILE A 63 11.84 4.77 -7.51
CA ILE A 63 12.03 4.50 -8.92
C ILE A 63 12.68 5.72 -9.59
N LYS A 64 13.83 5.53 -10.22
CA LYS A 64 14.45 6.56 -11.05
C LYS A 64 13.59 6.78 -12.29
N LYS A 65 13.08 8.01 -12.45
CA LYS A 65 12.19 8.35 -13.56
C LYS A 65 12.96 8.65 -14.82
N THR A 66 12.73 7.81 -15.82
CA THR A 66 13.14 8.11 -17.20
C THR A 66 11.96 8.01 -18.16
N ASN A 67 10.76 7.67 -17.70
CA ASN A 67 9.68 7.17 -18.55
C ASN A 67 8.47 8.11 -18.67
N TRP A 68 8.73 9.38 -19.01
CA TRP A 68 7.67 10.30 -19.44
C TRP A 68 7.34 10.16 -20.93
N HIS A 69 7.89 9.15 -21.60
CA HIS A 69 7.85 8.97 -23.05
C HIS A 69 6.47 8.68 -23.66
N GLY A 70 5.46 8.38 -22.89
CA GLY A 70 4.11 8.13 -23.38
C GLY A 70 3.11 9.26 -23.15
N ILE A 71 3.50 10.34 -22.46
CA ILE A 71 2.60 11.43 -22.07
C ILE A 71 2.66 12.56 -23.09
N LYS A 72 1.53 12.79 -23.80
CA LYS A 72 1.42 13.85 -24.80
C LYS A 72 1.07 15.18 -24.13
N GLY A 73 1.80 16.26 -24.47
CA GLY A 73 1.53 17.64 -24.08
C GLY A 73 2.08 18.05 -22.71
N ILE A 74 2.53 19.29 -22.60
CA ILE A 74 3.16 19.85 -21.38
C ILE A 74 2.17 19.91 -20.21
N GLY A 75 0.94 20.37 -20.45
CA GLY A 75 -0.08 20.49 -19.40
C GLY A 75 -0.49 19.14 -18.78
N VAL A 76 -0.54 18.07 -19.59
CA VAL A 76 -0.82 16.71 -19.12
C VAL A 76 0.35 16.19 -18.29
N ARG A 77 1.57 16.42 -18.74
CA ARG A 77 2.80 16.04 -18.01
C ARG A 77 2.86 16.70 -16.63
N GLU A 78 2.54 17.98 -16.56
CA GLU A 78 2.53 18.73 -15.29
C GLU A 78 1.49 18.19 -14.32
N LYS A 79 0.26 17.91 -14.80
CA LYS A 79 -0.79 17.33 -13.97
C LYS A 79 -0.42 15.95 -13.43
N VAL A 80 0.14 15.09 -14.30
CA VAL A 80 0.59 13.75 -13.89
C VAL A 80 1.74 13.84 -12.90
N ALA A 81 2.72 14.71 -13.16
CA ALA A 81 3.84 14.93 -12.25
C ALA A 81 3.38 15.42 -10.88
N MET A 82 2.42 16.35 -10.84
CA MET A 82 1.84 16.86 -9.60
C MET A 82 1.11 15.77 -8.83
N GLN A 83 0.31 14.95 -9.50
CA GLN A 83 -0.41 13.85 -8.87
C GLN A 83 0.54 12.79 -8.28
N ILE A 84 1.58 12.42 -9.03
CA ILE A 84 2.61 11.51 -8.55
C ILE A 84 3.34 12.10 -7.35
N GLY A 85 3.68 13.38 -7.39
CA GLY A 85 4.32 14.07 -6.29
C GLY A 85 3.46 14.10 -5.02
N ARG A 86 2.16 14.31 -5.16
CA ARG A 86 1.22 14.25 -4.04
C ARG A 86 1.15 12.86 -3.43
N ASN A 87 1.07 11.82 -4.25
CA ASN A 87 1.04 10.43 -3.78
C ASN A 87 2.36 10.05 -3.10
N HIS A 88 3.50 10.48 -3.64
CA HIS A 88 4.80 10.30 -2.99
C HIS A 88 4.85 10.99 -1.62
N GLN A 89 4.31 12.21 -1.53
CA GLN A 89 4.28 12.95 -0.26
C GLN A 89 3.44 12.22 0.79
N VAL A 90 2.30 11.65 0.41
CA VAL A 90 1.49 10.82 1.32
C VAL A 90 2.30 9.65 1.86
N GLY A 91 3.02 8.94 0.99
CA GLY A 91 3.87 7.82 1.38
C GLY A 91 5.00 8.24 2.32
N ILE A 92 5.65 9.35 2.06
CA ILE A 92 6.71 9.92 2.91
C ILE A 92 6.14 10.29 4.30
N LEU A 93 4.97 10.92 4.35
CA LEU A 93 4.32 11.28 5.61
C LEU A 93 3.90 10.03 6.41
N LEU A 94 3.44 8.98 5.75
CA LEU A 94 3.14 7.70 6.42
C LEU A 94 4.40 7.05 7.00
N ALA A 95 5.51 7.09 6.28
CA ALA A 95 6.79 6.60 6.79
C ALA A 95 7.27 7.41 8.01
N GLU A 96 7.17 8.74 7.95
CA GLU A 96 7.48 9.62 9.09
C GLU A 96 6.58 9.35 10.28
N PHE A 97 5.30 9.08 10.05
CA PHE A 97 4.36 8.69 11.09
C PHE A 97 4.81 7.39 11.77
N CYS A 98 5.15 6.37 11.00
CA CYS A 98 5.64 5.10 11.54
C CYS A 98 6.91 5.31 12.37
N GLU A 99 7.86 6.09 11.86
CA GLU A 99 9.10 6.44 12.56
C GLU A 99 8.82 7.10 13.91
N ARG A 100 7.97 8.11 13.91
CA ARG A 100 7.61 8.86 15.12
C ARG A 100 6.87 8.00 16.15
N GLU A 101 5.99 7.11 15.69
CA GLU A 101 5.22 6.21 16.56
C GLU A 101 6.01 4.96 16.98
N GLY A 102 7.21 4.77 16.46
CA GLY A 102 8.00 3.57 16.71
C GLY A 102 7.41 2.30 16.11
N ILE A 103 6.69 2.41 14.99
CA ILE A 103 6.14 1.28 14.24
C ILE A 103 7.18 0.85 13.20
N PRO A 104 7.63 -0.43 13.18
CA PRO A 104 8.55 -0.91 12.15
C PRO A 104 7.95 -0.76 10.76
N TYR A 105 8.74 -0.26 9.81
CA TYR A 105 8.29 -0.11 8.43
C TYR A 105 9.42 -0.36 7.42
N LYS A 106 9.03 -0.68 6.20
CA LYS A 106 9.94 -0.82 5.05
C LYS A 106 9.35 -0.13 3.83
N LEU A 107 10.22 0.54 3.09
CA LEU A 107 9.88 1.15 1.80
C LEU A 107 10.19 0.14 0.70
N ILE A 108 9.19 -0.19 -0.10
CA ILE A 108 9.29 -1.19 -1.17
C ILE A 108 9.07 -0.50 -2.51
N LYS A 109 9.95 -0.74 -3.47
CA LYS A 109 9.74 -0.30 -4.85
C LYS A 109 8.47 -0.93 -5.41
N PRO A 110 7.58 -0.15 -6.06
CA PRO A 110 6.41 -0.71 -6.70
C PRO A 110 6.77 -1.80 -7.70
N THR A 111 6.00 -2.87 -7.71
CA THR A 111 6.10 -3.96 -8.67
C THR A 111 4.98 -3.87 -9.71
N GLY A 112 4.96 -4.80 -10.66
CA GLY A 112 3.91 -4.84 -11.67
C GLY A 112 2.52 -5.01 -11.06
N LYS A 113 1.52 -4.43 -11.72
CA LYS A 113 0.12 -4.52 -11.32
C LYS A 113 -0.45 -5.90 -11.63
N VAL A 114 -1.32 -6.40 -10.75
CA VAL A 114 -1.99 -7.69 -10.94
C VAL A 114 -3.49 -7.51 -11.14
N SER A 115 -4.10 -8.40 -11.91
CA SER A 115 -5.55 -8.44 -12.09
C SER A 115 -6.25 -8.96 -10.83
N ASP A 116 -7.53 -8.69 -10.70
CA ASP A 116 -8.37 -9.23 -9.62
C ASP A 116 -8.38 -10.77 -9.66
N GLU A 117 -8.45 -11.36 -10.84
CA GLU A 117 -8.41 -12.82 -11.02
C GLU A 117 -7.10 -13.44 -10.53
N TYR A 118 -5.97 -12.84 -10.91
CA TYR A 118 -4.66 -13.31 -10.44
C TYR A 118 -4.54 -13.19 -8.92
N PHE A 119 -4.95 -12.05 -8.36
CA PHE A 119 -4.93 -11.84 -6.92
C PHE A 119 -5.76 -12.91 -6.18
N LYS A 120 -6.98 -13.18 -6.66
CA LYS A 120 -7.85 -14.23 -6.08
C LYS A 120 -7.29 -15.65 -6.22
N SER A 121 -6.38 -15.86 -7.18
CA SER A 121 -5.67 -17.14 -7.28
C SER A 121 -4.65 -17.34 -6.15
N LEU A 122 -4.19 -16.26 -5.52
CA LEU A 122 -3.18 -16.29 -4.46
C LEU A 122 -3.78 -16.39 -3.04
N CYS A 123 -5.02 -15.98 -2.86
CA CYS A 123 -5.67 -15.96 -1.54
C CYS A 123 -7.18 -16.16 -1.66
N ASP A 124 -7.83 -16.42 -0.52
CA ASP A 124 -9.28 -16.68 -0.47
C ASP A 124 -10.11 -15.42 -0.20
N TRP A 125 -9.60 -14.25 -0.58
CA TRP A 125 -10.34 -13.00 -0.44
C TRP A 125 -11.52 -12.95 -1.41
N THR A 126 -12.73 -12.77 -0.87
CA THR A 126 -13.97 -12.80 -1.66
C THR A 126 -14.51 -11.44 -2.05
N GLY A 127 -14.05 -10.37 -1.41
CA GLY A 127 -14.49 -9.02 -1.70
C GLY A 127 -13.94 -8.49 -3.02
N LYS A 128 -14.63 -7.49 -3.59
CA LYS A 128 -14.09 -6.72 -4.71
C LYS A 128 -12.90 -5.90 -4.25
N THR A 129 -11.90 -5.76 -5.10
CA THR A 129 -10.72 -4.92 -4.85
C THR A 129 -10.50 -3.97 -6.03
N ASN A 130 -10.08 -2.74 -5.73
CA ASN A 130 -9.53 -1.85 -6.74
C ASN A 130 -8.02 -2.09 -6.89
N GLN A 131 -7.37 -1.40 -7.83
CA GLN A 131 -5.95 -1.62 -8.08
C GLN A 131 -5.07 -1.23 -6.90
N ASP A 132 -5.37 -0.11 -6.23
CA ASP A 132 -4.58 0.35 -5.08
C ASP A 132 -4.66 -0.62 -3.90
N GLU A 133 -5.84 -1.20 -3.68
CA GLU A 133 -6.05 -2.23 -2.67
C GLU A 133 -5.27 -3.51 -2.98
N ARG A 134 -5.25 -3.94 -4.25
CA ARG A 134 -4.44 -5.09 -4.68
C ARG A 134 -2.95 -4.81 -4.58
N ASP A 135 -2.52 -3.62 -4.99
CA ASP A 135 -1.12 -3.21 -4.90
C ASP A 135 -0.65 -3.23 -3.43
N ALA A 136 -1.48 -2.76 -2.51
CA ALA A 136 -1.20 -2.87 -1.08
C ALA A 136 -1.13 -4.32 -0.59
N ALA A 137 -2.09 -5.15 -0.97
CA ALA A 137 -2.14 -6.55 -0.57
C ALA A 137 -0.95 -7.35 -1.12
N MET A 138 -0.50 -7.06 -2.34
CA MET A 138 0.65 -7.74 -2.95
C MET A 138 1.97 -7.48 -2.23
N LEU A 139 2.06 -6.43 -1.41
CA LEU A 139 3.26 -6.16 -0.60
C LEU A 139 3.46 -7.19 0.53
N VAL A 140 2.40 -7.85 0.95
CA VAL A 140 2.42 -8.73 2.13
C VAL A 140 1.95 -10.16 1.86
N VAL A 141 1.32 -10.42 0.73
CA VAL A 141 0.82 -11.75 0.40
C VAL A 141 1.96 -12.79 0.34
N GLY A 142 1.74 -13.93 0.96
CA GLY A 142 2.71 -15.05 0.94
C GLY A 142 3.89 -14.91 1.90
N MET A 143 3.88 -13.89 2.75
CA MET A 143 4.95 -13.70 3.77
C MET A 143 4.82 -14.58 5.02
#